data_a6d48c8e97e4889fd08c0739d99d6f28
#
_entry.id   a6d48c8e97e4889fd08c0739d99d6f28
#
_cell.length_a   1.000
_cell.length_b   1.000
_cell.length_c   1.000
_cell.angle_alpha   90.00
_cell.angle_beta   90.00
_cell.angle_gamma   90.00
#
_symmetry.space_group_name_H-M   'P 1'
#
loop_
_entity.id
_entity.type
_entity.pdbx_description
1 polymer ?
#
loop_
_entity_poly.entity_id
_entity_poly.type
_entity_poly.pdbx_seq_one_letter_code
_entity_poly.pdbx_strand_id
1 'polypeptide(L)'
;MIVPKRHTLDYFSMSEIERRDAEKLIKILRNRILEQDKSVTGFNVGMNCGEFAGQTIFHAHIHLIPRRDGDTPKPRGGVRGVIPDKMSY
;
A
#
# COMPACT_ATOMS: atom_id res chain seq x y z
N MET A 1 2.30 -7.22 -2.11
CA MET A 1 1.86 -7.04 -0.71
C MET A 1 2.96 -7.42 0.26
N ILE A 2 3.02 -6.74 1.38
CA ILE A 2 3.95 -7.04 2.48
C ILE A 2 3.12 -7.54 3.64
N VAL A 3 3.48 -8.71 4.20
CA VAL A 3 2.68 -9.44 5.18
C VAL A 3 3.58 -9.89 6.33
N PRO A 4 3.20 -9.67 7.60
CA PRO A 4 3.94 -10.24 8.72
C PRO A 4 3.71 -11.77 8.78
N LYS A 5 4.73 -12.49 9.24
CA LYS A 5 4.61 -13.94 9.43
C LYS A 5 3.67 -14.28 10.57
N ARG A 6 3.72 -13.50 11.65
CA ARG A 6 2.84 -13.68 12.81
C ARG A 6 1.42 -13.29 12.42
N HIS A 7 0.44 -14.08 12.82
CA HIS A 7 -0.96 -13.73 12.60
C HIS A 7 -1.32 -12.49 13.42
N THR A 8 -1.73 -11.42 12.75
CA THR A 8 -2.15 -10.18 13.37
C THR A 8 -3.23 -9.55 12.51
N LEU A 9 -4.22 -8.94 13.14
CA LEU A 9 -5.45 -8.51 12.47
C LEU A 9 -5.21 -7.45 11.41
N ASP A 10 -4.53 -6.38 11.79
CA ASP A 10 -4.32 -5.23 10.91
C ASP A 10 -3.01 -4.49 11.28
N TYR A 11 -2.76 -3.39 10.58
CA TYR A 11 -1.56 -2.57 10.82
C TYR A 11 -1.41 -2.16 12.30
N PHE A 12 -2.51 -1.80 12.94
CA PHE A 12 -2.47 -1.26 14.31
C PHE A 12 -2.13 -2.31 15.36
N SER A 13 -2.32 -3.59 15.04
CA SER A 13 -1.94 -4.68 15.93
C SER A 13 -0.56 -5.27 15.61
N MET A 14 0.11 -4.79 14.56
CA MET A 14 1.50 -5.16 14.28
C MET A 14 2.43 -4.62 15.37
N SER A 15 3.48 -5.38 15.68
CA SER A 15 4.52 -4.92 16.61
C SER A 15 5.38 -3.84 15.97
N GLU A 16 6.13 -3.11 16.80
CA GLU A 16 7.07 -2.10 16.32
C GLU A 16 8.12 -2.69 15.38
N ILE A 17 8.64 -3.88 15.73
CA ILE A 17 9.63 -4.59 14.90
C ILE A 17 9.01 -4.96 13.56
N GLU A 18 7.79 -5.46 13.54
CA GLU A 18 7.08 -5.81 12.31
C GLU A 18 6.89 -4.59 11.43
N ARG A 19 6.51 -3.45 11.99
CA ARG A 19 6.36 -2.21 11.24
C ARG A 19 7.68 -1.70 10.68
N ARG A 20 8.77 -1.79 11.46
CA ARG A 20 10.12 -1.41 10.99
C ARG A 20 10.58 -2.29 9.84
N ASP A 21 10.36 -3.60 9.95
CA ASP A 21 10.73 -4.55 8.89
C ASP A 21 9.90 -4.30 7.62
N ALA A 22 8.63 -3.99 7.78
CA ALA A 22 7.77 -3.63 6.65
C ALA A 22 8.28 -2.37 5.94
N GLU A 23 8.68 -1.35 6.69
CA GLU A 23 9.24 -0.13 6.12
C GLU A 23 10.50 -0.40 5.30
N LYS A 24 11.39 -1.25 5.82
CA LYS A 24 12.59 -1.66 5.09
C LYS A 24 12.24 -2.38 3.79
N LEU A 25 11.28 -3.29 3.84
CA LEU A 25 10.83 -4.03 2.67
C LEU A 25 10.19 -3.12 1.62
N ILE A 26 9.42 -2.13 2.03
CA ILE A 26 8.84 -1.14 1.11
C ILE A 26 9.95 -0.49 0.28
N LYS A 27 11.01 -0.04 0.92
CA LYS A 27 12.14 0.62 0.24
C LYS A 27 12.87 -0.33 -0.70
N ILE A 28 13.15 -1.56 -0.25
CA ILE A 28 13.84 -2.57 -1.03
C ILE A 28 13.02 -2.94 -2.26
N LEU A 29 11.73 -3.20 -2.08
CA LEU A 29 10.84 -3.60 -3.16
C LEU A 29 10.60 -2.47 -4.16
N ARG A 30 10.48 -1.24 -3.68
CA ARG A 30 10.37 -0.06 -4.54
C ARG A 30 11.59 0.01 -5.48
N ASN A 31 12.78 -0.08 -4.93
CA ASN A 31 14.01 0.01 -5.73
C ASN A 31 14.09 -1.13 -6.74
N ARG A 32 13.74 -2.34 -6.32
CA ARG A 32 13.74 -3.51 -7.20
C ARG A 32 12.74 -3.36 -8.34
N ILE A 33 11.54 -2.88 -8.06
CA ILE A 33 10.51 -2.64 -9.08
C ILE A 33 10.99 -1.58 -10.08
N LEU A 34 11.58 -0.47 -9.60
CA LEU A 34 12.10 0.58 -10.48
C LEU A 34 13.22 0.09 -11.39
N GLU A 35 14.05 -0.84 -10.91
CA GLU A 35 15.12 -1.43 -11.72
C GLU A 35 14.56 -2.37 -12.81
N GLN A 36 13.50 -3.11 -12.48
CA GLN A 36 12.94 -4.13 -13.37
C GLN A 36 11.94 -3.57 -14.37
N ASP A 37 11.29 -2.46 -14.06
CA ASP A 37 10.23 -1.90 -14.90
C ASP A 37 10.36 -0.38 -14.96
N LYS A 38 10.90 0.11 -16.07
CA LYS A 38 11.15 1.54 -16.28
C LYS A 38 9.86 2.34 -16.56
N SER A 39 8.74 1.67 -16.77
CA SER A 39 7.45 2.35 -16.94
C SER A 39 6.84 2.79 -15.61
N VAL A 40 7.33 2.29 -14.49
CA VAL A 40 6.86 2.68 -13.16
C VAL A 40 7.42 4.05 -12.79
N THR A 41 6.53 5.00 -12.52
CA THR A 41 6.90 6.39 -12.20
C THR A 41 6.41 6.85 -10.85
N GLY A 42 5.67 6.04 -10.13
CA GLY A 42 5.16 6.39 -8.81
C GLY A 42 4.66 5.17 -8.05
N PHE A 43 4.26 5.39 -6.82
CA PHE A 43 3.73 4.33 -5.96
C PHE A 43 2.61 4.86 -5.08
N ASN A 44 1.62 4.01 -4.85
CA ASN A 44 0.73 4.18 -3.71
C ASN A 44 1.10 3.15 -2.66
N VAL A 45 1.15 3.57 -1.41
CA VAL A 45 1.44 2.70 -0.27
C VAL A 45 0.29 2.85 0.72
N GLY A 46 -0.25 1.73 1.17
CA GLY A 46 -1.34 1.81 2.12
C GLY A 46 -1.81 0.47 2.63
N MET A 47 -2.72 0.51 3.58
CA MET A 47 -3.34 -0.65 4.19
C MET A 47 -4.80 -0.36 4.50
N ASN A 48 -5.60 -1.42 4.55
CA ASN A 48 -6.98 -1.33 4.95
C ASN A 48 -7.12 -1.89 6.36
N CYS A 49 -7.70 -1.13 7.26
CA CYS A 49 -7.86 -1.52 8.66
C CYS A 49 -9.35 -1.49 9.00
N GLY A 50 -9.97 -2.66 9.09
CA GLY A 50 -11.39 -2.81 9.38
C GLY A 50 -12.24 -3.05 8.14
N GLU A 51 -13.38 -3.70 8.35
CA GLU A 51 -14.30 -4.08 7.28
C GLU A 51 -14.77 -2.89 6.46
N PHE A 52 -15.15 -1.80 7.11
CA PHE A 52 -15.68 -0.62 6.42
C PHE A 52 -14.59 0.20 5.71
N ALA A 53 -13.32 -0.11 5.97
CA ALA A 53 -12.21 0.45 5.22
C ALA A 53 -11.79 -0.45 4.04
N GLY A 54 -12.51 -1.55 3.82
CA GLY A 54 -12.26 -2.45 2.71
C GLY A 54 -11.39 -3.65 3.03
N GLN A 55 -11.10 -3.88 4.31
CA GLN A 55 -10.34 -5.07 4.71
C GLN A 55 -11.23 -6.31 4.57
N THR A 56 -10.82 -7.25 3.71
CA THR A 56 -11.55 -8.50 3.48
C THR A 56 -10.80 -9.71 4.01
N ILE A 57 -9.49 -9.59 4.17
CA ILE A 57 -8.63 -10.62 4.74
C ILE A 57 -8.12 -10.08 6.07
N PHE A 58 -8.47 -10.74 7.17
CA PHE A 58 -8.16 -10.26 8.52
C PHE A 58 -6.80 -10.77 9.00
N HIS A 59 -5.81 -10.55 8.17
CA HIS A 59 -4.39 -10.68 8.45
C HIS A 59 -3.74 -9.43 7.87
N ALA A 60 -3.00 -8.71 8.69
CA ALA A 60 -2.39 -7.44 8.30
C ALA A 60 -1.59 -7.56 7.01
N HIS A 61 -1.80 -6.62 6.11
CA HIS A 61 -1.01 -6.56 4.88
C HIS A 61 -0.92 -5.12 4.39
N ILE A 62 0.22 -4.81 3.79
CA ILE A 62 0.51 -3.48 3.26
C ILE A 62 0.62 -3.60 1.75
N HIS A 63 -0.11 -2.74 1.05
CA HIS A 63 -0.06 -2.65 -0.40
C HIS A 63 1.07 -1.71 -0.82
N LEU A 64 1.91 -2.17 -1.72
CA LEU A 64 2.86 -1.33 -2.46
C LEU A 64 2.45 -1.43 -3.91
N ILE A 65 1.84 -0.38 -4.43
CA ILE A 65 1.22 -0.39 -5.76
C ILE A 65 2.04 0.44 -6.73
N PRO A 66 2.75 -0.20 -7.67
CA PRO A 66 3.47 0.56 -8.68
C PRO A 66 2.48 1.23 -9.63
N ARG A 67 2.75 2.49 -9.94
CA ARG A 67 1.89 3.30 -10.78
C ARG A 67 2.62 3.70 -12.05
N ARG A 68 1.86 3.79 -13.14
CA ARG A 68 2.37 4.13 -14.45
C ARG A 68 1.55 5.25 -15.07
N ASP A 69 2.15 6.02 -15.95
CA ASP A 69 1.42 7.03 -16.71
C ASP A 69 0.29 6.36 -17.49
N GLY A 70 -0.92 6.89 -17.38
CA GLY A 70 -2.09 6.39 -18.09
C GLY A 70 -2.76 5.17 -17.49
N ASP A 71 -2.32 4.67 -16.34
CA ASP A 71 -2.95 3.49 -15.71
C ASP A 71 -4.33 3.80 -15.10
N THR A 72 -4.64 5.07 -14.93
CA THR A 72 -5.96 5.53 -14.49
C THR A 72 -6.21 6.92 -15.09
N PRO A 73 -7.47 7.26 -15.44
CA PRO A 73 -7.78 8.55 -16.05
C PRO A 73 -7.43 9.76 -15.21
N LYS A 74 -7.63 9.67 -13.89
CA LYS A 74 -7.43 10.79 -12.97
C LYS A 74 -6.69 10.34 -11.72
N PRO A 75 -5.35 10.32 -11.75
CA PRO A 75 -4.58 9.84 -10.59
C PRO A 75 -4.55 10.85 -9.43
N ARG A 76 -4.84 12.12 -9.68
CA ARG A 76 -4.80 13.15 -8.63
C ARG A 76 -5.77 12.80 -7.51
N GLY A 77 -5.34 12.97 -6.28
CA GLY A 77 -6.07 12.56 -5.09
C GLY A 77 -5.57 11.21 -4.56
N GLY A 78 -5.15 10.31 -5.43
CA GLY A 78 -4.50 9.06 -5.04
C GLY A 78 -5.26 8.29 -3.97
N VAL A 79 -4.62 8.12 -2.82
CA VAL A 79 -5.17 7.39 -1.68
C VAL A 79 -6.51 7.96 -1.19
N ARG A 80 -6.76 9.24 -1.39
CA ARG A 80 -8.04 9.85 -1.02
C ARG A 80 -9.23 9.32 -1.82
N GLY A 81 -8.97 8.66 -2.94
CA GLY A 81 -10.01 8.06 -3.77
C GLY A 81 -10.77 6.91 -3.12
N VAL A 82 -10.39 6.50 -1.90
CA VAL A 82 -11.16 5.51 -1.11
C VAL A 82 -12.57 5.99 -0.82
N ILE A 83 -12.79 7.30 -0.80
CA ILE A 83 -14.11 7.91 -0.76
C ILE A 83 -14.19 8.80 -2.01
N PRO A 84 -14.88 8.36 -3.09
CA PRO A 84 -14.79 9.04 -4.38
C PRO A 84 -15.12 10.54 -4.33
N ASP A 85 -16.09 10.94 -3.53
CA ASP A 85 -16.48 12.35 -3.42
C ASP A 85 -15.49 13.21 -2.64
N LYS A 86 -14.51 12.60 -1.98
CA LYS A 86 -13.50 13.27 -1.17
C LYS A 86 -12.12 13.23 -1.80
N MET A 87 -12.04 12.81 -3.03
CA MET A 87 -10.79 12.58 -3.74
C MET A 87 -10.07 13.89 -4.10
N SER A 88 -10.80 14.95 -4.32
CA SER A 88 -10.25 16.23 -4.74
C SER A 88 -9.71 17.05 -3.57
N TYR A 89 -8.53 17.64 -3.72
CA TYR A 89 -7.93 18.57 -2.74
C TYR A 89 -6.86 19.43 -3.38
#